data_d5261579528845c649bcf378f0983ca0
#
_entry.id   d5261579528845c649bcf378f0983ca0
#
_cell.length_a   1.000
_cell.length_b   1.000
_cell.length_c   1.000
_cell.angle_alpha   90.00
_cell.angle_beta   90.00
_cell.angle_gamma   90.00
#
_symmetry.space_group_name_H-M   'P 1'
#
loop_
_entity.id
_entity.type
_entity.pdbx_description
1 polymer ?
#
loop_
_entity_poly.entity_id
_entity_poly.type
_entity_poly.pdbx_seq_one_letter_code
_entity_poly.pdbx_strand_id
1 'polypeptide(L)' 'MANVYYTEAGDTWDKIAYDQYGSEKFMQQLILANWDKLDVLVFSDGEEIILPDIPE' A
#
# COMPACT_ATOMS: atom_id res chain seq x y z
N MET A 1 -9.67 -5.72 -11.35
CA MET A 1 -8.26 -6.12 -11.49
C MET A 1 -7.40 -5.24 -10.60
N ALA A 2 -6.49 -5.84 -9.84
CA ALA A 2 -5.63 -5.05 -8.95
C ALA A 2 -4.57 -4.29 -9.75
N ASN A 3 -4.25 -3.09 -9.30
CA ASN A 3 -3.16 -2.30 -9.83
C ASN A 3 -1.91 -2.53 -8.98
N VAL A 4 -0.79 -2.05 -9.46
CA VAL A 4 0.49 -2.17 -8.77
C VAL A 4 1.07 -0.77 -8.58
N TYR A 5 1.64 -0.54 -7.40
CA TYR A 5 2.35 0.68 -7.08
C TYR A 5 3.79 0.33 -6.71
N TYR A 6 4.74 1.07 -7.23
CA TYR A 6 6.15 0.91 -6.88
C TYR A 6 6.53 2.01 -5.91
N THR A 7 7.05 1.62 -4.74
CA THR A 7 7.30 2.55 -3.66
C THR A 7 8.45 3.49 -3.93
N GLU A 8 8.44 4.62 -3.21
CA GLU A 8 9.58 5.51 -3.10
C GLU A 8 10.18 5.34 -1.70
N ALA A 9 11.48 5.57 -1.59
CA ALA A 9 12.14 5.46 -0.29
C ALA A 9 11.45 6.37 0.72
N GLY A 10 11.11 5.82 1.88
CA GLY A 10 10.42 6.55 2.94
C GLY A 10 8.91 6.37 2.96
N ASP A 11 8.34 5.67 1.98
CA ASP A 11 6.90 5.40 1.98
C ASP A 11 6.52 4.53 3.16
N THR A 12 5.30 4.74 3.66
CA THR A 12 4.70 3.93 4.72
C THR A 12 3.32 3.47 4.26
N TRP A 13 2.75 2.48 4.97
CA TRP A 13 1.44 1.93 4.60
C TRP A 13 0.35 3.00 4.60
N ASP A 14 0.32 3.85 5.63
CA ASP A 14 -0.70 4.89 5.74
C ASP A 14 -0.54 5.94 4.64
N LYS A 15 0.70 6.29 4.31
CA LYS A 15 0.95 7.25 3.22
C LYS A 15 0.51 6.69 1.88
N ILE A 16 0.81 5.42 1.61
CA ILE A 16 0.41 4.78 0.36
C ILE A 16 -1.11 4.72 0.27
N ALA A 17 -1.77 4.32 1.36
CA ALA A 17 -3.23 4.24 1.37
C ALA A 17 -3.85 5.61 1.12
N TYR A 18 -3.32 6.65 1.75
CA TYR A 18 -3.82 7.99 1.55
C TYR A 18 -3.63 8.46 0.10
N ASP A 19 -2.44 8.23 -0.46
CA ASP A 19 -2.13 8.69 -1.81
C ASP A 19 -2.94 7.94 -2.87
N GLN A 20 -3.17 6.64 -2.68
CA GLN A 20 -3.81 5.80 -3.69
C GLN A 20 -5.33 5.77 -3.56
N TYR A 21 -5.86 5.91 -2.36
CA TYR A 21 -7.31 5.77 -2.10
C TYR A 21 -7.94 7.01 -1.50
N GLY A 22 -7.15 8.02 -1.18
CA GLY A 22 -7.63 9.25 -0.62
C GLY A 22 -7.91 9.22 0.89
N SER A 23 -7.61 8.10 1.56
CA SER A 23 -7.81 8.00 3.00
C SER A 23 -6.98 6.87 3.56
N GLU A 24 -6.37 7.10 4.72
CA GLU A 24 -5.60 6.08 5.43
C GLU A 24 -6.49 4.96 6.01
N LYS A 25 -7.80 5.13 6.02
CA LYS A 25 -8.70 4.09 6.52
C LYS A 25 -8.64 2.81 5.70
N PHE A 26 -8.11 2.87 4.49
CA PHE A 26 -7.96 1.70 3.63
C PHE A 26 -6.64 0.97 3.82
N MET A 27 -5.83 1.40 4.78
CA MET A 27 -4.51 0.81 5.03
C MET A 27 -4.60 -0.68 5.34
N GLN A 28 -5.61 -1.10 6.07
CA GLN A 28 -5.77 -2.51 6.43
C GLN A 28 -5.98 -3.39 5.20
N GLN A 29 -6.84 -2.96 4.29
CA GLN A 29 -7.05 -3.69 3.04
C GLN A 29 -5.79 -3.78 2.21
N LEU A 30 -5.03 -2.69 2.19
CA LEU A 30 -3.77 -2.63 1.47
C LEU A 30 -2.76 -3.62 2.06
N ILE A 31 -2.63 -3.65 3.37
CA ILE A 31 -1.73 -4.57 4.07
C ILE A 31 -2.12 -6.02 3.81
N LEU A 32 -3.42 -6.32 3.87
CA LEU A 32 -3.91 -7.67 3.65
C LEU A 32 -3.62 -8.16 2.23
N ALA A 33 -3.69 -7.28 1.26
CA ALA A 33 -3.34 -7.63 -0.12
C ALA A 33 -1.85 -7.82 -0.33
N ASN A 34 -1.04 -7.33 0.61
CA ASN A 34 0.43 -7.44 0.56
C ASN A 34 0.94 -8.13 1.81
N TRP A 35 0.30 -9.21 2.16
CA TRP A 35 0.50 -9.95 3.38
C TRP A 35 1.97 -10.29 3.67
N ASP A 36 2.75 -10.61 2.63
CA ASP A 36 4.15 -10.95 2.75
C ASP A 36 5.03 -9.76 3.18
N LYS A 37 4.48 -8.55 3.16
CA LYS A 37 5.20 -7.34 3.55
C LYS A 37 4.62 -6.67 4.79
N LEU A 38 3.78 -7.37 5.52
CA LEU A 38 3.04 -6.76 6.64
C LEU A 38 3.94 -6.24 7.76
N ASP A 39 5.15 -6.75 7.90
CA ASP A 39 6.10 -6.33 8.92
C ASP A 39 7.01 -5.17 8.47
N VAL A 40 6.84 -4.70 7.24
CA VAL A 40 7.60 -3.54 6.76
C VAL A 40 6.98 -2.27 7.32
N LEU A 41 7.78 -1.44 7.97
CA LEU A 41 7.31 -0.15 8.50
C LEU A 41 7.58 0.99 7.53
N VAL A 42 8.75 0.99 6.91
CA VAL A 42 9.14 2.01 5.94
C VAL A 42 9.70 1.29 4.72
N PHE A 43 9.22 1.67 3.56
CA PHE A 43 9.62 1.01 2.32
C PHE A 43 10.88 1.63 1.72
N SER A 44 11.64 0.78 1.05
CA SER A 44 12.73 1.23 0.18
C SER A 44 12.16 1.62 -1.19
N ASP A 45 12.98 2.25 -2.00
CA ASP A 45 12.57 2.63 -3.35
C ASP A 45 12.35 1.40 -4.22
N GLY A 46 11.26 1.42 -4.99
CA GLY A 46 11.00 0.41 -6.02
C GLY A 46 10.41 -0.91 -5.55
N GLU A 47 9.85 -0.97 -4.35
CA GLU A 47 9.15 -2.17 -3.90
C GLU A 47 7.75 -2.24 -4.52
N GLU A 48 7.35 -3.43 -4.95
CA GLU A 48 6.06 -3.63 -5.59
C GLU A 48 4.96 -3.83 -4.55
N ILE A 49 3.93 -3.00 -4.62
CA ILE A 49 2.77 -3.07 -3.73
C ILE A 49 1.53 -3.31 -4.59
N ILE A 50 0.79 -4.34 -4.25
CA ILE A 50 -0.47 -4.66 -4.92
C ILE A 50 -1.55 -3.74 -4.38
N LEU A 51 -2.26 -3.05 -5.27
CA LEU A 51 -3.34 -2.15 -4.91
C LEU A 51 -4.67 -2.86 -5.18
N PRO A 52 -5.32 -3.42 -4.14
CA PRO A 52 -6.59 -4.12 -4.34
C PRO A 52 -7.70 -3.15 -4.72
N ASP A 53 -8.70 -3.66 -5.41
CA ASP A 53 -9.92 -2.90 -5.67
C ASP A 53 -10.72 -2.84 -4.38
N ILE A 54 -11.03 -1.62 -3.94
CA ILE A 54 -11.75 -1.39 -2.70
C ILE A 54 -13.12 -0.82 -3.05
N PRO A 55 -14.20 -1.54 -2.78
CA PRO A 55 -15.53 -0.99 -3.02
C PRO A 55 -15.83 0.13 -2.02
N GLU A 56 -16.38 1.20 -2.52
CA GLU A 56 -16.76 2.34 -1.69
C GLU A 56 -18.25 2.38 -1.42
#